data_3e08eb7b55ec4badd7d85263a9827b18
#
_entry.id   3e08eb7b55ec4badd7d85263a9827b18
#
_cell.length_a   1.000
_cell.length_b   1.000
_cell.length_c   1.000
_cell.angle_alpha   90.00
_cell.angle_beta   90.00
_cell.angle_gamma   90.00
#
_symmetry.space_group_name_H-M   'P 1'
#
loop_
_entity.id
_entity.type
_entity.pdbx_description
1 polymer ?
#
loop_
_entity_poly.entity_id
_entity_poly.type
_entity_poly.pdbx_seq_one_letter_code
_entity_poly.pdbx_strand_id
1 'polypeptide(L)'
;ITHATPASFIAHVPHRKAEEEIATYFLKTEIDFFLGGGKKFFDQREDDDRNLYQELKEKGYQVSDYFKMDFDDIVVNKNKNFAYFTANESPLPKSQGRDYLPYASRVATSFLKKRGQEKGFFLMIEGSQIDWGGHANESEYIISEMLDFDKAIGEVIDFAKRDGETLVVV
;
A
#
# COMPACT_ATOMS: atom_id res chain seq x y z
N ILE A 1 0.06 -6.17 0.11
CA ILE A 1 1.44 -5.67 0.14
C ILE A 1 2.48 -6.78 0.19
N THR A 2 2.14 -7.94 0.74
CA THR A 2 3.04 -9.11 0.83
C THR A 2 3.08 -9.95 -0.45
N HIS A 3 2.39 -9.56 -1.51
CA HIS A 3 2.21 -10.34 -2.72
C HIS A 3 2.78 -9.63 -3.96
N ALA A 4 3.32 -10.44 -4.88
CA ALA A 4 3.80 -10.05 -6.22
C ALA A 4 4.64 -8.76 -6.26
N THR A 5 4.19 -7.74 -6.96
CA THR A 5 4.99 -6.55 -7.29
C THR A 5 5.43 -5.75 -6.06
N PRO A 6 4.56 -5.34 -5.12
CA PRO A 6 5.01 -4.63 -3.92
C PRO A 6 6.05 -5.41 -3.12
N ALA A 7 5.86 -6.71 -2.97
CA ALA A 7 6.78 -7.58 -2.24
C ALA A 7 8.17 -7.62 -2.89
N SER A 8 8.27 -7.65 -4.21
CA SER A 8 9.54 -7.74 -4.92
C SER A 8 10.43 -6.50 -4.78
N PHE A 9 9.87 -5.35 -4.40
CA PHE A 9 10.64 -4.14 -4.10
C PHE A 9 11.37 -4.20 -2.75
N ILE A 10 10.92 -5.06 -1.83
CA ILE A 10 11.40 -5.04 -0.45
C ILE A 10 11.93 -6.38 0.05
N ALA A 11 11.53 -7.51 -0.56
CA ALA A 11 11.84 -8.85 -0.07
C ALA A 11 12.60 -9.68 -1.11
N HIS A 12 13.53 -10.51 -0.61
CA HIS A 12 14.27 -11.51 -1.38
C HIS A 12 13.99 -12.89 -0.79
N VAL A 13 12.97 -13.56 -1.30
CA VAL A 13 12.54 -14.89 -0.87
C VAL A 13 12.50 -15.86 -2.04
N PRO A 14 12.65 -17.17 -1.82
CA PRO A 14 12.69 -18.16 -2.90
C PRO A 14 11.35 -18.30 -3.64
N HIS A 15 10.26 -17.96 -2.97
CA HIS A 15 8.92 -18.20 -3.52
C HIS A 15 7.93 -17.11 -3.13
N ARG A 16 7.14 -16.61 -4.11
CA ARG A 16 6.16 -15.52 -3.92
C ARG A 16 5.06 -15.82 -2.89
N LYS A 17 4.81 -17.09 -2.56
CA LYS A 17 3.81 -17.49 -1.55
C LYS A 17 4.35 -17.51 -0.12
N ALA A 18 5.63 -17.23 0.09
CA ALA A 18 6.22 -17.08 1.42
C ALA A 18 5.83 -15.72 2.04
N GLU A 19 4.52 -15.44 2.12
CA GLU A 19 4.00 -14.11 2.47
C GLU A 19 4.31 -13.71 3.90
N GLU A 20 4.39 -14.67 4.83
CA GLU A 20 4.79 -14.40 6.21
C GLU A 20 6.29 -14.07 6.32
N GLU A 21 7.14 -14.73 5.55
CA GLU A 21 8.55 -14.36 5.45
C GLU A 21 8.69 -12.98 4.82
N ILE A 22 7.97 -12.69 3.71
CA ILE A 22 7.93 -11.37 3.06
C ILE A 22 7.52 -10.29 4.07
N ALA A 23 6.51 -10.53 4.91
CA ALA A 23 6.07 -9.59 5.92
C ALA A 23 7.20 -9.17 6.88
N THR A 24 8.17 -10.05 7.17
CA THR A 24 9.31 -9.71 8.03
C THR A 24 10.20 -8.63 7.43
N TYR A 25 10.25 -8.51 6.10
CA TYR A 25 11.08 -7.50 5.43
C TYR A 25 10.56 -6.08 5.63
N PHE A 26 9.26 -5.88 5.92
CA PHE A 26 8.70 -4.58 6.29
C PHE A 26 9.29 -4.01 7.59
N LEU A 27 9.85 -4.89 8.44
CA LEU A 27 10.57 -4.47 9.64
C LEU A 27 12.08 -4.32 9.41
N LYS A 28 12.62 -4.99 8.39
CA LYS A 28 14.07 -4.94 8.06
C LYS A 28 14.41 -3.80 7.12
N THR A 29 13.45 -3.40 6.28
CA THR A 29 13.60 -2.33 5.29
C THR A 29 13.06 -1.01 5.86
N GLU A 30 13.73 0.10 5.56
CA GLU A 30 13.23 1.42 5.91
C GLU A 30 12.16 1.84 4.91
N ILE A 31 10.90 1.76 5.33
CA ILE A 31 9.72 2.14 4.53
C ILE A 31 9.00 3.25 5.28
N ASP A 32 8.91 4.42 4.67
CA ASP A 32 8.25 5.56 5.31
C ASP A 32 6.72 5.44 5.31
N PHE A 33 6.15 4.84 4.25
CA PHE A 33 4.71 4.73 4.05
C PHE A 33 4.36 3.45 3.31
N PHE A 34 3.43 2.65 3.85
CA PHE A 34 2.81 1.58 3.08
C PHE A 34 1.33 1.40 3.43
N LEU A 35 0.55 1.01 2.43
CA LEU A 35 -0.88 0.79 2.52
C LEU A 35 -1.30 -0.35 1.59
N GLY A 36 -2.10 -1.30 2.09
CA GLY A 36 -2.62 -2.40 1.30
C GLY A 36 -3.09 -3.58 2.14
N GLY A 37 -3.54 -4.65 1.51
CA GLY A 37 -3.97 -5.87 2.16
C GLY A 37 -2.81 -6.69 2.76
N GLY A 38 -3.15 -7.83 3.37
CA GLY A 38 -2.17 -8.77 3.92
C GLY A 38 -1.97 -8.70 5.44
N LYS A 39 -2.91 -8.08 6.18
CA LYS A 39 -2.82 -7.93 7.65
C LYS A 39 -2.55 -9.24 8.37
N LYS A 40 -3.16 -10.35 7.92
CA LYS A 40 -3.01 -11.66 8.57
C LYS A 40 -1.55 -12.12 8.65
N PHE A 41 -0.73 -11.80 7.64
CA PHE A 41 0.69 -12.19 7.63
C PHE A 41 1.54 -11.39 8.64
N PHE A 42 0.95 -10.38 9.27
CA PHE A 42 1.59 -9.59 10.33
C PHE A 42 1.12 -9.97 11.73
N ASP A 43 -0.17 -10.33 11.93
CA ASP A 43 -0.73 -10.53 13.28
C ASP A 43 -1.50 -11.85 13.48
N GLN A 44 -1.64 -12.67 12.44
CA GLN A 44 -2.25 -14.01 12.49
C GLN A 44 -1.31 -15.04 11.83
N ARG A 45 -0.04 -14.97 12.19
CA ARG A 45 1.03 -15.76 11.61
C ARG A 45 0.94 -17.22 12.05
N GLU A 46 1.25 -18.14 11.14
CA GLU A 46 1.26 -19.59 11.37
C GLU A 46 2.71 -20.16 11.41
N ASP A 47 3.67 -19.44 10.80
CA ASP A 47 5.07 -19.88 10.71
C ASP A 47 5.87 -19.61 12.00
N ASP A 48 5.43 -18.67 12.82
CA ASP A 48 6.05 -18.29 14.09
C ASP A 48 5.06 -17.60 15.05
N ASP A 49 5.47 -17.38 16.30
CA ASP A 49 4.65 -16.72 17.34
C ASP A 49 4.80 -15.16 17.33
N ARG A 50 5.37 -14.59 16.29
CA ARG A 50 5.58 -13.13 16.20
C ARG A 50 4.30 -12.38 15.87
N ASN A 51 4.21 -11.14 16.37
CA ASN A 51 3.19 -10.19 15.98
C ASN A 51 3.86 -8.96 15.33
N LEU A 52 4.06 -9.02 14.02
CA LEU A 52 4.74 -7.97 13.28
C LEU A 52 3.95 -6.66 13.27
N TYR A 53 2.63 -6.71 13.41
CA TYR A 53 1.78 -5.52 13.57
C TYR A 53 2.13 -4.75 14.85
N GLN A 54 2.38 -5.46 15.94
CA GLN A 54 2.82 -4.86 17.20
C GLN A 54 4.28 -4.40 17.12
N GLU A 55 5.15 -5.19 16.51
CA GLU A 55 6.55 -4.83 16.31
C GLU A 55 6.73 -3.56 15.47
N LEU A 56 5.87 -3.32 14.45
CA LEU A 56 5.84 -2.05 13.70
C LEU A 56 5.55 -0.86 14.62
N LYS A 57 4.61 -1.00 15.55
CA LYS A 57 4.30 0.07 16.52
C LYS A 57 5.48 0.34 17.45
N GLU A 58 6.13 -0.72 17.93
CA GLU A 58 7.33 -0.63 18.79
C GLU A 58 8.50 0.03 18.04
N LYS A 59 8.60 -0.22 16.73
CA LYS A 59 9.54 0.45 15.83
C LYS A 59 9.18 1.93 15.57
N GLY A 60 8.03 2.41 16.07
CA GLY A 60 7.61 3.81 15.99
C GLY A 60 6.67 4.15 14.84
N TYR A 61 6.18 3.17 14.10
CA TYR A 61 5.16 3.40 13.08
C TYR A 61 3.84 3.85 13.70
N GLN A 62 3.13 4.73 13.02
CA GLN A 62 1.69 4.86 13.19
C GLN A 62 1.03 3.73 12.40
N VAL A 63 0.44 2.75 13.09
CA VAL A 63 -0.17 1.58 12.48
C VAL A 63 -1.66 1.55 12.75
N SER A 64 -2.46 1.42 11.71
CA SER A 64 -3.91 1.20 11.79
C SER A 64 -4.38 0.19 10.74
N ASP A 65 -5.64 -0.16 10.79
CA ASP A 65 -6.26 -1.11 9.89
C ASP A 65 -7.77 -0.85 9.74
N TYR A 66 -8.37 -1.43 8.71
CA TYR A 66 -9.76 -1.29 8.34
C TYR A 66 -10.77 -1.76 9.38
N PHE A 67 -10.37 -2.59 10.36
CA PHE A 67 -11.24 -2.97 11.49
C PHE A 67 -11.37 -1.85 12.53
N LYS A 68 -10.35 -0.98 12.62
CA LYS A 68 -10.30 0.06 13.65
C LYS A 68 -10.89 1.38 13.18
N MET A 69 -10.60 1.74 11.94
CA MET A 69 -10.97 3.04 11.40
C MET A 69 -10.79 3.04 9.88
N ASP A 70 -11.72 3.62 9.17
CA ASP A 70 -11.59 3.82 7.73
C ASP A 70 -10.40 4.75 7.43
N PHE A 71 -9.75 4.51 6.29
CA PHE A 71 -8.53 5.25 5.95
C PHE A 71 -8.79 6.77 5.83
N ASP A 72 -9.96 7.16 5.36
CA ASP A 72 -10.35 8.56 5.17
C ASP A 72 -10.47 9.33 6.49
N ASP A 73 -10.72 8.63 7.60
CA ASP A 73 -10.83 9.21 8.93
C ASP A 73 -9.47 9.31 9.66
N ILE A 74 -8.40 8.78 9.06
CA ILE A 74 -7.09 8.76 9.72
C ILE A 74 -6.35 10.07 9.52
N VAL A 75 -5.98 10.69 10.62
CA VAL A 75 -4.99 11.77 10.63
C VAL A 75 -3.58 11.19 10.58
N VAL A 76 -2.97 11.22 9.40
CA VAL A 76 -1.61 10.68 9.19
C VAL A 76 -0.56 11.61 9.79
N ASN A 77 0.18 11.08 10.77
CA ASN A 77 1.28 11.83 11.40
C ASN A 77 2.54 11.80 10.51
N LYS A 78 2.81 12.90 9.84
CA LYS A 78 3.95 13.03 8.90
C LYS A 78 5.35 12.97 9.56
N ASN A 79 5.42 12.88 10.89
CA ASN A 79 6.68 12.73 11.62
C ASN A 79 6.99 11.27 12.02
N LYS A 80 6.07 10.34 11.74
CA LYS A 80 6.24 8.90 11.98
C LYS A 80 6.14 8.15 10.67
N ASN A 81 6.76 7.00 10.57
CA ASN A 81 6.46 6.07 9.49
C ASN A 81 5.01 5.60 9.62
N PHE A 82 4.36 5.31 8.50
CA PHE A 82 2.94 5.02 8.45
C PHE A 82 2.66 3.66 7.80
N ALA A 83 1.79 2.89 8.43
CA ALA A 83 1.31 1.60 7.95
C ALA A 83 -0.20 1.50 8.08
N TYR A 84 -0.89 1.13 6.99
CA TYR A 84 -2.32 0.87 7.03
C TYR A 84 -2.69 -0.40 6.26
N PHE A 85 -3.42 -1.28 6.93
CA PHE A 85 -3.89 -2.53 6.35
C PHE A 85 -5.35 -2.40 5.89
N THR A 86 -5.58 -2.52 4.60
CA THR A 86 -6.91 -2.38 3.98
C THR A 86 -7.75 -3.64 4.01
N ALA A 87 -7.14 -4.79 4.31
CA ALA A 87 -7.78 -6.09 4.38
C ALA A 87 -6.91 -7.13 5.10
N ASN A 88 -7.52 -8.20 5.54
CA ASN A 88 -6.79 -9.34 6.11
C ASN A 88 -5.89 -10.01 5.06
N GLU A 89 -6.43 -10.28 3.89
CA GLU A 89 -5.72 -10.79 2.72
C GLU A 89 -5.73 -9.73 1.62
N SER A 90 -6.61 -9.86 0.66
CA SER A 90 -6.78 -8.92 -0.43
C SER A 90 -8.00 -8.03 -0.20
N PRO A 91 -7.93 -6.74 -0.56
CA PRO A 91 -9.09 -5.86 -0.44
C PRO A 91 -10.18 -6.27 -1.45
N LEU A 92 -11.39 -5.81 -1.19
CA LEU A 92 -12.52 -5.98 -2.12
C LEU A 92 -12.24 -5.31 -3.47
N PRO A 93 -12.84 -5.80 -4.56
CA PRO A 93 -12.87 -5.09 -5.83
C PRO A 93 -13.52 -3.70 -5.72
N LYS A 94 -13.17 -2.79 -6.62
CA LYS A 94 -13.81 -1.46 -6.70
C LYS A 94 -15.32 -1.56 -6.86
N SER A 95 -15.80 -2.49 -7.67
CA SER A 95 -17.22 -2.76 -7.87
C SER A 95 -17.98 -3.18 -6.60
N GLN A 96 -17.27 -3.62 -5.57
CA GLN A 96 -17.82 -4.00 -4.26
C GLN A 96 -17.59 -2.95 -3.17
N GLY A 97 -17.27 -1.69 -3.54
CA GLY A 97 -17.24 -0.56 -2.63
C GLY A 97 -15.85 -0.14 -2.14
N ARG A 98 -14.77 -0.72 -2.62
CA ARG A 98 -13.42 -0.21 -2.34
C ARG A 98 -13.23 1.15 -3.01
N ASP A 99 -12.76 2.16 -2.27
CA ASP A 99 -12.62 3.53 -2.78
C ASP A 99 -11.39 4.30 -2.29
N TYR A 100 -10.50 3.67 -1.54
CA TYR A 100 -9.35 4.33 -0.92
C TYR A 100 -8.21 4.72 -1.88
N LEU A 101 -8.04 4.06 -3.05
CA LEU A 101 -6.79 4.13 -3.83
C LEU A 101 -6.44 5.55 -4.32
N PRO A 102 -7.37 6.35 -4.91
CA PRO A 102 -7.08 7.72 -5.31
C PRO A 102 -6.70 8.62 -4.12
N TYR A 103 -7.47 8.53 -3.03
CA TYR A 103 -7.20 9.30 -1.82
C TYR A 103 -5.87 8.91 -1.18
N ALA A 104 -5.58 7.61 -1.06
CA ALA A 104 -4.31 7.09 -0.55
C ALA A 104 -3.13 7.57 -1.39
N SER A 105 -3.26 7.62 -2.71
CA SER A 105 -2.23 8.13 -3.62
C SER A 105 -1.91 9.61 -3.36
N ARG A 106 -2.94 10.43 -3.15
CA ARG A 106 -2.80 11.85 -2.78
C ARG A 106 -2.14 12.02 -1.41
N VAL A 107 -2.54 11.22 -0.42
CA VAL A 107 -1.96 11.25 0.93
C VAL A 107 -0.50 10.83 0.90
N ALA A 108 -0.17 9.72 0.19
CA ALA A 108 1.18 9.19 0.10
C ALA A 108 2.15 10.19 -0.56
N THR A 109 1.78 10.81 -1.68
CA THR A 109 2.62 11.81 -2.35
C THR A 109 2.90 13.02 -1.44
N SER A 110 1.85 13.55 -0.77
CA SER A 110 2.01 14.66 0.18
C SER A 110 2.84 14.29 1.42
N PHE A 111 2.69 13.06 1.90
CA PHE A 111 3.46 12.54 3.02
C PHE A 111 4.94 12.41 2.66
N LEU A 112 5.23 11.72 1.54
CA LEU A 112 6.59 11.43 1.11
C LEU A 112 7.35 12.68 0.67
N LYS A 113 6.69 13.66 0.02
CA LYS A 113 7.32 14.96 -0.28
C LYS A 113 7.80 15.65 0.99
N LYS A 114 6.99 15.64 2.06
CA LYS A 114 7.41 16.22 3.34
C LYS A 114 8.57 15.43 3.99
N ARG A 115 8.57 14.10 3.88
CA ARG A 115 9.61 13.23 4.47
C ARG A 115 10.91 13.27 3.69
N GLY A 116 10.84 13.25 2.36
CA GLY A 116 11.99 13.19 1.48
C GLY A 116 12.81 14.48 1.46
N GLN A 117 12.18 15.62 1.72
CA GLN A 117 12.85 16.94 1.69
C GLN A 117 13.73 17.11 0.44
N GLU A 118 15.01 17.37 0.62
CA GLU A 118 15.98 17.53 -0.48
C GLU A 118 16.45 16.20 -1.11
N LYS A 119 16.25 15.07 -0.41
CA LYS A 119 16.64 13.74 -0.91
C LYS A 119 15.67 13.14 -1.91
N GLY A 120 14.47 13.71 -2.02
CA GLY A 120 13.40 13.14 -2.81
C GLY A 120 12.76 11.90 -2.18
N PHE A 121 11.95 11.20 -2.96
CA PHE A 121 11.28 9.97 -2.55
C PHE A 121 11.04 9.06 -3.75
N PHE A 122 10.82 7.79 -3.48
CA PHE A 122 10.30 6.79 -4.42
C PHE A 122 8.93 6.32 -3.93
N LEU A 123 7.94 6.28 -4.81
CA LEU A 123 6.61 5.76 -4.52
C LEU A 123 6.18 4.80 -5.63
N MET A 124 5.74 3.61 -5.25
CA MET A 124 5.08 2.67 -6.14
C MET A 124 3.61 2.56 -5.77
N ILE A 125 2.73 2.65 -6.75
CA ILE A 125 1.28 2.50 -6.64
C ILE A 125 0.84 1.42 -7.60
N GLU A 126 0.05 0.47 -7.13
CA GLU A 126 -0.40 -0.66 -7.93
C GLU A 126 -1.93 -0.70 -8.03
N GLY A 127 -2.44 -0.71 -9.25
CA GLY A 127 -3.82 -1.09 -9.57
C GLY A 127 -3.95 -2.62 -9.64
N SER A 128 -3.65 -3.31 -8.55
CA SER A 128 -3.40 -4.75 -8.50
C SER A 128 -4.54 -5.64 -8.98
N GLN A 129 -5.78 -5.20 -8.86
CA GLN A 129 -6.95 -6.02 -9.18
C GLN A 129 -7.39 -5.92 -10.66
N ILE A 130 -6.76 -5.09 -11.46
CA ILE A 130 -6.93 -5.09 -12.92
C ILE A 130 -6.54 -6.46 -13.49
N ASP A 131 -5.41 -6.99 -13.04
CA ASP A 131 -4.92 -8.33 -13.40
C ASP A 131 -5.90 -9.43 -13.00
N TRP A 132 -6.50 -9.31 -11.82
CA TRP A 132 -7.48 -10.30 -11.33
C TRP A 132 -8.76 -10.29 -12.15
N GLY A 133 -9.24 -9.11 -12.54
CA GLY A 133 -10.34 -9.00 -13.49
C GLY A 133 -10.01 -9.66 -14.83
N GLY A 134 -8.77 -9.50 -15.30
CA GLY A 134 -8.23 -10.16 -16.49
C GLY A 134 -8.22 -11.68 -16.34
N HIS A 135 -7.73 -12.21 -15.24
CA HIS A 135 -7.74 -13.65 -14.95
C HIS A 135 -9.17 -14.24 -14.86
N ALA A 136 -10.12 -13.47 -14.31
CA ALA A 136 -11.52 -13.87 -14.23
C ALA A 136 -12.27 -13.74 -15.58
N ASN A 137 -11.70 -13.06 -16.57
CA ASN A 137 -12.36 -12.66 -17.82
C ASN A 137 -13.64 -11.83 -17.58
N GLU A 138 -13.63 -10.96 -16.57
CA GLU A 138 -14.77 -10.13 -16.17
C GLU A 138 -14.55 -8.68 -16.61
N SER A 139 -15.17 -8.27 -17.73
CA SER A 139 -14.98 -6.93 -18.30
C SER A 139 -15.38 -5.80 -17.34
N GLU A 140 -16.49 -5.93 -16.61
CA GLU A 140 -16.94 -4.91 -15.63
C GLU A 140 -15.92 -4.75 -14.47
N TYR A 141 -15.33 -5.86 -14.03
CA TYR A 141 -14.27 -5.84 -13.03
C TYR A 141 -13.06 -5.05 -13.55
N ILE A 142 -12.54 -5.41 -14.73
CA ILE A 142 -11.40 -4.72 -15.35
C ILE A 142 -11.69 -3.23 -15.49
N ILE A 143 -12.87 -2.86 -16.05
CA ILE A 143 -13.24 -1.47 -16.30
C ILE A 143 -13.30 -0.68 -14.98
N SER A 144 -13.95 -1.23 -13.96
CA SER A 144 -14.08 -0.53 -12.67
C SER A 144 -12.71 -0.30 -11.99
N GLU A 145 -11.81 -1.29 -12.05
CA GLU A 145 -10.45 -1.18 -11.51
C GLU A 145 -9.59 -0.19 -12.31
N MET A 146 -9.68 -0.23 -13.65
CA MET A 146 -8.98 0.72 -14.52
C MET A 146 -9.40 2.16 -14.26
N LEU A 147 -10.71 2.43 -14.11
CA LEU A 147 -11.22 3.77 -13.82
C LEU A 147 -10.82 4.26 -12.43
N ASP A 148 -10.71 3.36 -11.45
CA ASP A 148 -10.22 3.72 -10.12
C ASP A 148 -8.72 4.02 -10.13
N PHE A 149 -7.95 3.23 -10.87
CA PHE A 149 -6.51 3.44 -11.05
C PHE A 149 -6.21 4.72 -11.85
N ASP A 150 -6.99 5.01 -12.90
CA ASP A 150 -6.88 6.26 -13.66
C ASP A 150 -7.07 7.50 -12.76
N LYS A 151 -8.03 7.46 -11.83
CA LYS A 151 -8.20 8.52 -10.83
C LYS A 151 -6.99 8.63 -9.90
N ALA A 152 -6.41 7.51 -9.48
CA ALA A 152 -5.20 7.51 -8.66
C ALA A 152 -4.01 8.11 -9.42
N ILE A 153 -3.85 7.78 -10.70
CA ILE A 153 -2.85 8.39 -11.59
C ILE A 153 -3.10 9.90 -11.70
N GLY A 154 -4.35 10.32 -11.85
CA GLY A 154 -4.74 11.74 -11.87
C GLY A 154 -4.25 12.51 -10.64
N GLU A 155 -4.44 11.97 -9.44
CA GLU A 155 -3.93 12.58 -8.18
C GLU A 155 -2.41 12.73 -8.19
N VAL A 156 -1.69 11.73 -8.71
CA VAL A 156 -0.22 11.74 -8.81
C VAL A 156 0.27 12.75 -9.85
N ILE A 157 -0.38 12.81 -11.02
CA ILE A 157 -0.06 13.77 -12.08
C ILE A 157 -0.28 15.20 -11.60
N ASP A 158 -1.40 15.46 -10.91
CA ASP A 158 -1.69 16.78 -10.35
C ASP A 158 -0.69 17.18 -9.27
N PHE A 159 -0.25 16.22 -8.46
CA PHE A 159 0.87 16.46 -7.53
C PHE A 159 2.15 16.80 -8.29
N ALA A 160 2.55 16.00 -9.28
CA ALA A 160 3.79 16.19 -10.03
C ALA A 160 3.82 17.55 -10.78
N LYS A 161 2.69 17.98 -11.37
CA LYS A 161 2.56 19.28 -12.01
C LYS A 161 2.79 20.46 -11.04
N ARG A 162 2.28 20.33 -9.81
CA ARG A 162 2.49 21.37 -8.77
C ARG A 162 3.89 21.35 -8.21
N ASP A 163 4.47 20.15 -8.09
CA ASP A 163 5.81 19.93 -7.56
C ASP A 163 6.91 20.40 -8.53
N GLY A 164 6.74 20.14 -9.82
CA GLY A 164 7.67 20.50 -10.90
C GLY A 164 8.97 19.70 -10.96
N GLU A 165 9.22 18.79 -10.00
CA GLU A 165 10.45 18.01 -9.87
C GLU A 165 10.21 16.50 -9.84
N THR A 166 8.96 16.06 -9.91
CA THR A 166 8.57 14.65 -9.81
C THR A 166 8.40 14.02 -11.20
N LEU A 167 9.14 12.96 -11.48
CA LEU A 167 8.92 12.07 -12.61
C LEU A 167 7.81 11.07 -12.28
N VAL A 168 6.82 10.95 -13.15
CA VAL A 168 5.77 9.93 -13.09
C VAL A 168 5.98 8.95 -14.25
N VAL A 169 5.98 7.66 -13.95
CA VAL A 169 6.06 6.57 -14.94
C VAL A 169 4.83 5.70 -14.76
N VAL A 170 4.10 5.44 -15.86
CA VAL A 170 2.90 4.58 -15.88
C VAL A 170 3.09 3.45 -16.89
#